data_1ffdd2be1fa1e8e07471af0d82ffe946
#
_entry.id   1ffdd2be1fa1e8e07471af0d82ffe946
#
_cell.length_a   1.000
_cell.length_b   1.000
_cell.length_c   1.000
_cell.angle_alpha   90.00
_cell.angle_beta   90.00
_cell.angle_gamma   90.00
#
_symmetry.space_group_name_H-M   'P 1'
#
loop_
_entity.id
_entity.type
_entity.pdbx_description
1 polymer ?
#
loop_
_entity_poly.entity_id
_entity_poly.type
_entity_poly.pdbx_seq_one_letter_code
_entity_poly.pdbx_strand_id
1 'polypeptide(L)' 'MDSESRKNAVKDFLQRCLDYAHETIVKKTESGDDPEGLEKWIAYRDYTQFALDEVESGDLYHWFTNE' A
#
# COMPACT_ATOMS: atom_id res chain seq x y z
N MET A 1 18.07 -14.43 1.66
CA MET A 1 17.73 -13.02 1.42
C MET A 1 17.89 -12.27 2.73
N ASP A 2 18.61 -11.17 2.74
CA ASP A 2 18.81 -10.40 3.96
C ASP A 2 17.61 -9.47 4.20
N SER A 3 17.60 -8.81 5.38
CA SER A 3 16.46 -7.99 5.76
C SER A 3 16.30 -6.76 4.88
N GLU A 4 17.39 -6.23 4.34
CA GLU A 4 17.34 -5.08 3.45
C GLU A 4 16.65 -5.44 2.13
N SER A 5 16.99 -6.60 1.57
CA SER A 5 16.36 -7.09 0.35
C SER A 5 14.87 -7.35 0.56
N ARG A 6 14.52 -7.92 1.70
CA ARG A 6 13.11 -8.15 2.05
C ARG A 6 12.35 -6.84 2.16
N LYS A 7 12.96 -5.87 2.82
CA LYS A 7 12.36 -4.55 2.99
C LYS A 7 12.09 -3.91 1.63
N ASN A 8 13.07 -3.96 0.75
CA ASN A 8 12.91 -3.39 -0.60
C ASN A 8 11.83 -4.10 -1.39
N ALA A 9 11.74 -5.41 -1.26
CA ALA A 9 10.71 -6.18 -1.95
C ALA A 9 9.31 -5.79 -1.44
N VAL A 10 9.16 -5.62 -0.13
CA VAL A 10 7.89 -5.21 0.45
C VAL A 10 7.53 -3.80 0.03
N LYS A 11 8.49 -2.88 0.04
CA LYS A 11 8.26 -1.50 -0.41
C LYS A 11 7.78 -1.48 -1.85
N ASP A 12 8.43 -2.23 -2.70
CA ASP A 12 8.07 -2.29 -4.12
C ASP A 12 6.65 -2.84 -4.29
N PHE A 13 6.32 -3.88 -3.57
CA PHE A 13 4.99 -4.47 -3.61
C PHE A 13 3.94 -3.45 -3.15
N LEU A 14 4.19 -2.79 -2.02
CA LEU A 14 3.25 -1.81 -1.49
C LEU A 14 3.08 -0.63 -2.44
N GLN A 15 4.16 -0.20 -3.07
CA GLN A 15 4.09 0.90 -4.03
C GLN A 15 3.21 0.53 -5.22
N ARG A 16 3.34 -0.69 -5.70
CA ARG A 16 2.50 -1.17 -6.80
C ARG A 16 1.04 -1.24 -6.39
N CYS A 17 0.77 -1.70 -5.18
CA CYS A 17 -0.60 -1.73 -4.66
C CYS A 17 -1.17 -0.32 -4.55
N LEU A 18 -0.35 0.62 -4.11
CA LEU A 18 -0.76 2.01 -3.99
C LEU A 18 -1.08 2.61 -5.36
N ASP A 19 -0.22 2.38 -6.34
CA ASP A 19 -0.44 2.86 -7.70
C ASP A 19 -1.72 2.30 -8.28
N TYR A 20 -1.96 1.01 -8.07
CA TYR A 20 -3.18 0.36 -8.54
C TYR A 20 -4.41 0.97 -7.85
N ALA A 21 -4.32 1.20 -6.55
CA ALA A 21 -5.42 1.79 -5.80
C ALA A 21 -5.74 3.19 -6.31
N HIS A 22 -4.72 4.01 -6.56
CA HIS A 22 -4.93 5.35 -7.11
C HIS A 22 -5.65 5.30 -8.44
N GLU A 23 -5.22 4.43 -9.33
CA GLU A 23 -5.81 4.29 -10.64
C GLU A 23 -7.28 3.85 -10.53
N THR A 24 -7.53 2.88 -9.67
CA THR A 24 -8.88 2.37 -9.46
C THR A 24 -9.79 3.45 -8.87
N ILE A 25 -9.28 4.25 -7.94
CA ILE A 25 -10.05 5.33 -7.33
C ILE A 25 -10.44 6.37 -8.38
N VAL A 26 -9.51 6.73 -9.26
CA VAL A 26 -9.80 7.69 -10.33
C VAL A 26 -10.91 7.16 -11.22
N LYS A 27 -10.83 5.89 -11.63
CA LYS A 27 -11.83 5.29 -12.48
C LYS A 27 -13.20 5.25 -11.81
N LYS A 28 -13.25 4.87 -10.54
CA LYS A 28 -14.50 4.81 -9.81
C LYS A 28 -15.10 6.18 -9.56
N THR A 29 -14.26 7.17 -9.34
CA THR A 29 -14.70 8.55 -9.17
C THR A 29 -15.35 9.06 -10.45
N GLU A 30 -14.76 8.75 -11.60
CA GLU A 30 -15.29 9.18 -12.89
C GLU A 30 -16.60 8.49 -13.23
N SER A 31 -16.72 7.19 -12.92
CA SER A 31 -17.94 6.44 -13.23
C SER A 31 -19.09 6.77 -12.28
N GLY A 32 -18.76 6.97 -11.00
CA GLY A 32 -19.75 7.38 -10.01
C GLY A 32 -20.84 6.36 -9.70
N ASP A 33 -20.70 5.12 -10.15
CA ASP A 33 -21.75 4.12 -10.02
C ASP A 33 -21.51 3.10 -8.89
N ASP A 34 -20.44 3.28 -8.10
CA ASP A 34 -20.13 2.36 -7.01
C ASP A 34 -19.52 3.12 -5.81
N PRO A 35 -20.33 3.95 -5.13
CA PRO A 35 -19.80 4.75 -4.03
C PRO A 35 -19.27 3.92 -2.86
N GLU A 36 -19.86 2.77 -2.56
CA GLU A 36 -19.38 1.91 -1.49
C GLU A 36 -18.03 1.31 -1.84
N GLY A 37 -17.86 0.87 -3.08
CA GLY A 37 -16.59 0.37 -3.55
C GLY A 37 -15.52 1.44 -3.54
N LEU A 38 -15.90 2.66 -3.90
CA LEU A 38 -14.97 3.78 -3.87
C LEU A 38 -14.45 4.03 -2.46
N GLU A 39 -15.33 4.02 -1.45
CA GLU A 39 -14.91 4.20 -0.07
C GLU A 39 -13.94 3.11 0.38
N LYS A 40 -14.21 1.86 -0.01
CA LYS A 40 -13.32 0.76 0.33
C LYS A 40 -11.94 0.93 -0.29
N TRP A 41 -11.89 1.41 -1.53
CA TRP A 41 -10.63 1.64 -2.21
C TRP A 41 -9.86 2.80 -1.61
N ILE A 42 -10.55 3.83 -1.15
CA ILE A 42 -9.91 4.95 -0.46
C ILE A 42 -9.29 4.47 0.85
N ALA A 43 -10.02 3.66 1.61
CA ALA A 43 -9.50 3.08 2.85
C ALA A 43 -8.29 2.18 2.56
N TYR A 44 -8.35 1.39 1.51
CA TYR A 44 -7.26 0.53 1.08
C TYR A 44 -6.02 1.36 0.73
N ARG A 45 -6.23 2.42 -0.03
CA ARG A 45 -5.12 3.33 -0.40
C ARG A 45 -4.48 3.93 0.85
N ASP A 46 -5.30 4.43 1.77
CA ASP A 46 -4.80 5.07 2.98
C ASP A 46 -4.02 4.08 3.84
N TYR A 47 -4.54 2.86 3.98
CA TYR A 47 -3.84 1.82 4.72
C TYR A 47 -2.52 1.45 4.05
N THR A 48 -2.54 1.32 2.74
CA THR A 48 -1.33 0.95 1.98
C THR A 48 -0.27 2.04 2.11
N GLN A 49 -0.68 3.30 2.04
CA GLN A 49 0.25 4.41 2.23
C GLN A 49 0.83 4.40 3.65
N PHE A 50 0.00 4.15 4.64
CA PHE A 50 0.45 4.05 6.02
C PHE A 50 1.48 2.93 6.17
N ALA A 51 1.19 1.76 5.60
CA ALA A 51 2.11 0.63 5.67
C ALA A 51 3.43 0.95 4.97
N LEU A 52 3.38 1.60 3.84
CA LEU A 52 4.58 1.99 3.11
C LEU A 52 5.43 2.97 3.93
N ASP A 53 4.79 3.95 4.54
CA ASP A 53 5.47 4.92 5.40
C ASP A 53 6.13 4.22 6.59
N GLU A 54 5.44 3.27 7.20
CA GLU A 54 5.99 2.52 8.33
C GLU A 54 7.21 1.70 7.91
N VAL A 55 7.14 1.08 6.75
CA VAL A 55 8.26 0.30 6.22
C VAL A 55 9.46 1.23 5.96
N GLU A 56 9.21 2.39 5.37
CA GLU A 56 10.28 3.34 5.07
C GLU A 56 10.90 3.92 6.33
N SER A 57 10.09 4.19 7.36
CA SER A 57 10.59 4.74 8.62
C SER A 57 11.37 3.71 9.43
N GLY A 58 11.16 2.42 9.15
CA GLY A 58 11.83 1.34 9.88
C GLY A 58 11.07 0.85 11.10
N ASP A 59 9.87 1.38 11.35
CA ASP A 59 9.08 0.96 12.50
C ASP A 59 8.67 -0.51 12.41
N LEU A 60 8.54 -1.03 11.18
CA LEU A 60 8.22 -2.43 10.96
C LEU A 60 9.45 -3.28 10.68
N TYR A 61 10.62 -2.75 10.96
CA TYR A 61 11.86 -3.45 10.65
C TYR A 61 11.93 -4.84 11.27
N HIS A 62 11.40 -4.99 12.46
CA HIS A 62 11.40 -6.28 13.14
C HIS A 62 10.66 -7.37 12.37
N TRP A 63 9.76 -7.00 11.48
CA TRP A 63 9.04 -7.97 10.65
C TRP A 63 9.97 -8.64 9.64
N PHE A 64 11.09 -7.99 9.32
CA PHE A 64 12.01 -8.46 8.30
C PHE A 64 13.24 -9.15 8.89
N THR A 65 13.44 -9.04 10.19
CA THR A 65 14.60 -9.63 10.86
C THR A 65 14.33 -11.04 11.33
N ASN A 66 13.07 -11.41 11.41
CA ASN A 66 12.68 -12.76 11.79
C ASN A 66 13.17 -13.15 13.20
N GLU A 67 13.17 -12.22 14.08
CA GLU A 67 13.58 -12.42 15.47
C GLU A 67 12.52 -13.12 16.30
#